data_cd6fc1965e4f3c49d333c07b7619cdb4
#
_entry.id   cd6fc1965e4f3c49d333c07b7619cdb4
#
_cell.length_a   1.000
_cell.length_b   1.000
_cell.length_c   1.000
_cell.angle_alpha   90.00
_cell.angle_beta   90.00
_cell.angle_gamma   90.00
#
_symmetry.space_group_name_H-M   'P 1'
#
loop_
_entity.id
_entity.type
_entity.pdbx_description
1 polymer ?
#
loop_
_entity_poly.entity_id
_entity_poly.type
_entity_poly.pdbx_seq_one_letter_code
_entity_poly.pdbx_strand_id
1 'polypeptide(L)'
;MSDESESKRTRFEWWLEDLSTDPATRVAGAVLIIFGSILGVMTGSLHISADIGEVLSGQLDDSGLKADVNGAVFAALINNSSGGDGMEDVTVILYDEENLEIGRDITDSGGRFSILDVARQSSMIVVEHPDHITQRILLVPGDHTQIIVTLSEGEGVQETDMRGESFLEESVLITTIIGAVTLLAGIAGILGGVEAYNGKSHFRSQLLAYLGLWSQGLMFIGPLFILMGMGLSYLSRKQFGLMEG
;
A
#
# COMPACT_ATOMS: atom_id res chain seq x y z
N MET A 1 -34.72 -51.47 -28.98
CA MET A 1 -34.31 -50.17 -29.55
C MET A 1 -34.04 -49.19 -28.39
N SER A 2 -32.98 -49.41 -27.66
CA SER A 2 -32.60 -48.60 -26.48
C SER A 2 -31.09 -48.70 -26.18
N ASP A 3 -30.24 -48.71 -27.23
CA ASP A 3 -28.81 -48.96 -27.07
C ASP A 3 -27.91 -48.02 -27.90
N GLU A 4 -28.41 -46.84 -28.26
CA GLU A 4 -27.65 -45.91 -29.12
C GLU A 4 -27.37 -44.53 -28.47
N SER A 5 -27.54 -44.38 -27.16
CA SER A 5 -27.24 -43.12 -26.48
C SER A 5 -26.11 -43.18 -25.43
N GLU A 6 -25.31 -44.21 -25.42
CA GLU A 6 -23.97 -44.09 -24.81
C GLU A 6 -23.06 -43.29 -25.75
N SER A 7 -23.47 -42.04 -25.92
CA SER A 7 -22.69 -41.00 -26.56
C SER A 7 -21.24 -41.06 -26.05
N LYS A 8 -20.30 -41.08 -26.95
CA LYS A 8 -18.84 -41.01 -26.74
C LYS A 8 -18.51 -39.85 -25.81
N ARG A 9 -18.60 -40.12 -24.51
CA ARG A 9 -18.10 -39.15 -23.52
C ARG A 9 -16.65 -38.88 -23.85
N THR A 10 -16.29 -37.62 -23.97
CA THR A 10 -14.91 -37.22 -24.24
C THR A 10 -14.02 -37.59 -23.06
N ARG A 11 -12.74 -37.85 -23.29
CA ARG A 11 -11.76 -38.16 -22.25
C ARG A 11 -11.73 -37.08 -21.16
N PHE A 12 -12.09 -35.87 -21.52
CA PHE A 12 -12.20 -34.71 -20.63
C PHE A 12 -13.44 -34.79 -19.72
N GLU A 13 -14.60 -35.26 -20.23
CA GLU A 13 -15.80 -35.45 -19.40
C GLU A 13 -15.62 -36.54 -18.34
N TRP A 14 -14.95 -37.63 -18.69
CA TRP A 14 -14.58 -38.66 -17.74
C TRP A 14 -13.67 -38.13 -16.63
N TRP A 15 -12.66 -37.36 -16.98
CA TRP A 15 -11.74 -36.75 -16.02
C TRP A 15 -12.45 -35.74 -15.09
N LEU A 16 -13.37 -34.93 -15.62
CA LEU A 16 -14.19 -34.01 -14.81
C LEU A 16 -15.13 -34.77 -13.85
N GLU A 17 -15.72 -35.86 -14.29
CA GLU A 17 -16.61 -36.68 -13.48
C GLU A 17 -15.82 -37.33 -12.33
N ASP A 18 -14.66 -37.88 -12.60
CA ASP A 18 -13.74 -38.45 -11.61
C ASP A 18 -13.34 -37.41 -10.56
N LEU A 19 -12.88 -36.22 -10.99
CA LEU A 19 -12.58 -35.10 -10.07
C LEU A 19 -13.79 -34.67 -9.24
N SER A 20 -15.00 -34.70 -9.82
CA SER A 20 -16.19 -34.24 -9.08
C SER A 20 -16.65 -35.20 -7.98
N THR A 21 -16.28 -36.47 -8.08
CA THR A 21 -16.65 -37.54 -7.15
C THR A 21 -15.55 -37.86 -6.14
N ASP A 22 -14.29 -37.51 -6.44
CA ASP A 22 -13.15 -37.74 -5.55
C ASP A 22 -13.18 -36.79 -4.35
N PRO A 23 -13.27 -37.27 -3.11
CA PRO A 23 -13.20 -36.46 -1.90
C PRO A 23 -11.89 -35.63 -1.80
N ALA A 24 -10.80 -36.11 -2.38
CA ALA A 24 -9.53 -35.39 -2.41
C ALA A 24 -9.64 -34.06 -3.15
N THR A 25 -10.48 -33.94 -4.16
CA THR A 25 -10.71 -32.69 -4.91
C THR A 25 -11.30 -31.60 -4.01
N ARG A 26 -12.28 -31.94 -3.16
CA ARG A 26 -12.86 -31.01 -2.20
C ARG A 26 -11.84 -30.56 -1.16
N VAL A 27 -11.08 -31.52 -0.60
CA VAL A 27 -10.04 -31.24 0.38
C VAL A 27 -8.94 -30.37 -0.22
N ALA A 28 -8.48 -30.68 -1.44
CA ALA A 28 -7.49 -29.87 -2.14
C ALA A 28 -8.01 -28.43 -2.36
N GLY A 29 -9.27 -28.27 -2.76
CA GLY A 29 -9.92 -26.97 -2.90
C GLY A 29 -9.93 -26.21 -1.58
N ALA A 30 -10.31 -26.84 -0.49
CA ALA A 30 -10.31 -26.27 0.86
C ALA A 30 -8.90 -25.82 1.29
N VAL A 31 -7.89 -26.65 1.09
CA VAL A 31 -6.49 -26.35 1.44
C VAL A 31 -5.98 -25.12 0.66
N LEU A 32 -6.27 -25.05 -0.64
CA LEU A 32 -5.88 -23.88 -1.46
C LEU A 32 -6.56 -22.60 -0.99
N ILE A 33 -7.85 -22.65 -0.65
CA ILE A 33 -8.56 -21.47 -0.10
C ILE A 33 -7.90 -21.04 1.22
N ILE A 34 -7.65 -21.97 2.14
CA ILE A 34 -7.03 -21.66 3.44
C ILE A 34 -5.64 -21.08 3.23
N PHE A 35 -4.80 -21.71 2.39
CA PHE A 35 -3.44 -21.26 2.15
C PHE A 35 -3.41 -19.84 1.55
N GLY A 36 -4.19 -19.60 0.50
CA GLY A 36 -4.29 -18.26 -0.10
C GLY A 36 -4.78 -17.20 0.89
N SER A 37 -5.72 -17.57 1.77
CA SER A 37 -6.27 -16.68 2.79
C SER A 37 -5.28 -16.39 3.93
N ILE A 38 -4.44 -17.37 4.33
CA ILE A 38 -3.35 -17.15 5.29
C ILE A 38 -2.36 -16.11 4.77
N LEU A 39 -2.01 -16.17 3.48
CA LEU A 39 -1.16 -15.14 2.88
C LEU A 39 -1.81 -13.75 2.98
N GLY A 40 -3.14 -13.67 2.84
CA GLY A 40 -3.89 -12.43 3.03
C GLY A 40 -3.85 -11.92 4.47
N VAL A 41 -4.03 -12.80 5.45
CA VAL A 41 -3.91 -12.45 6.88
C VAL A 41 -2.50 -11.95 7.19
N MET A 42 -1.47 -12.63 6.70
CA MET A 42 -0.08 -12.19 6.90
C MET A 42 0.16 -10.80 6.30
N THR A 43 -0.27 -10.58 5.07
CA THR A 43 -0.13 -9.27 4.41
C THR A 43 -0.88 -8.17 5.16
N GLY A 44 -2.12 -8.41 5.55
CA GLY A 44 -2.92 -7.46 6.32
C GLY A 44 -2.30 -7.15 7.70
N SER A 45 -1.76 -8.16 8.37
CA SER A 45 -1.04 -7.98 9.64
C SER A 45 0.22 -7.14 9.48
N LEU A 46 0.99 -7.38 8.43
CA LEU A 46 2.19 -6.58 8.12
C LEU A 46 1.83 -5.11 7.87
N HIS A 47 0.75 -4.84 7.13
CA HIS A 47 0.30 -3.45 6.89
C HIS A 47 -0.11 -2.73 8.18
N ILE A 48 -0.67 -3.44 9.15
CA ILE A 48 -1.07 -2.85 10.44
C ILE A 48 0.12 -2.73 11.39
N SER A 49 1.07 -3.68 11.33
CA SER A 49 2.23 -3.74 12.25
C SER A 49 3.44 -2.97 11.73
N ALA A 50 3.48 -2.63 10.45
CA ALA A 50 4.53 -1.80 9.92
C ALA A 50 4.44 -0.43 10.59
N ASP A 51 5.56 0.05 11.12
CA ASP A 51 5.62 1.42 11.63
C ASP A 51 5.34 2.34 10.43
N ILE A 52 4.20 3.01 10.52
CA ILE A 52 3.60 3.72 9.39
C ILE A 52 4.49 4.86 8.93
N GLY A 53 5.31 5.39 9.86
CA GLY A 53 6.36 6.35 9.54
C GLY A 53 7.43 5.79 8.60
N GLU A 54 7.87 4.57 8.86
CA GLU A 54 8.91 3.90 8.06
C GLU A 54 8.41 3.51 6.66
N VAL A 55 7.16 3.04 6.57
CA VAL A 55 6.57 2.59 5.29
C VAL A 55 6.22 3.73 4.37
N LEU A 56 5.74 4.86 4.91
CA LEU A 56 5.23 5.97 4.10
C LEU A 56 6.27 7.04 3.78
N SER A 57 7.24 7.27 4.64
CA SER A 57 8.19 8.35 4.40
C SER A 57 9.65 7.93 4.32
N GLY A 58 10.04 6.84 4.99
CA GLY A 58 11.46 6.55 5.22
C GLY A 58 12.21 7.73 5.88
N GLN A 59 11.46 8.68 6.45
CA GLN A 59 11.91 9.98 6.88
C GLN A 59 11.74 10.22 8.39
N LEU A 60 10.97 9.34 9.07
CA LEU A 60 10.81 9.39 10.52
C LEU A 60 11.79 8.44 11.18
N ASP A 61 12.37 8.86 12.30
CA ASP A 61 13.13 7.97 13.15
C ASP A 61 12.23 6.97 13.89
N ASP A 62 12.80 5.94 14.49
CA ASP A 62 12.10 4.88 15.24
C ASP A 62 11.17 5.42 16.35
N SER A 63 11.38 6.64 16.84
CA SER A 63 10.57 7.27 17.87
C SER A 63 9.40 8.09 17.31
N GLY A 64 9.41 8.42 16.02
CA GLY A 64 8.47 9.34 15.37
C GLY A 64 8.61 10.79 15.84
N LEU A 65 9.63 11.11 16.63
CA LEU A 65 9.88 12.45 17.18
C LEU A 65 10.80 13.29 16.31
N LYS A 66 11.50 12.68 15.38
CA LYS A 66 12.41 13.32 14.45
C LYS A 66 12.10 12.90 13.01
N ALA A 67 12.47 13.74 12.08
CA ALA A 67 12.28 13.48 10.66
C ALA A 67 13.38 14.15 9.84
N ASP A 68 13.56 13.65 8.62
CA ASP A 68 14.39 14.30 7.63
C ASP A 68 13.56 15.27 6.78
N VAL A 69 14.15 16.41 6.47
CA VAL A 69 13.54 17.41 5.59
C VAL A 69 14.26 17.38 4.27
N ASN A 70 13.60 16.82 3.27
CA ASN A 70 14.12 16.69 1.91
C ASN A 70 13.40 17.64 0.97
N GLY A 71 14.13 18.18 0.00
CA GLY A 71 13.50 19.03 -0.99
C GLY A 71 14.36 19.27 -2.21
N ALA A 72 13.81 20.10 -3.10
CA ALA A 72 14.52 20.55 -4.29
C ALA A 72 14.14 22.01 -4.61
N VAL A 73 15.14 22.76 -5.05
CA VAL A 73 15.02 24.16 -5.44
C VAL A 73 15.18 24.28 -6.95
N PHE A 74 14.22 24.92 -7.59
CA PHE A 74 14.18 25.12 -9.04
C PHE A 74 14.12 26.61 -9.38
N ALA A 75 14.74 26.98 -10.48
CA ALA A 75 14.54 28.32 -11.07
C ALA A 75 13.11 28.47 -11.60
N ALA A 76 12.53 29.63 -11.42
CA ALA A 76 11.22 29.92 -12.00
C ALA A 76 11.26 29.83 -13.52
N LEU A 77 10.16 29.37 -14.13
CA LEU A 77 9.99 29.34 -15.57
C LEU A 77 9.91 30.79 -16.10
N ILE A 78 10.87 31.17 -16.93
CA ILE A 78 10.87 32.47 -17.59
C ILE A 78 9.98 32.41 -18.84
N ASN A 79 10.03 31.28 -19.56
CA ASN A 79 9.16 30.97 -20.70
C ASN A 79 9.11 29.45 -20.93
N ASN A 80 8.35 29.00 -21.94
CA ASN A 80 8.20 27.56 -22.25
C ASN A 80 9.51 26.81 -22.61
N SER A 81 10.63 27.50 -22.66
CA SER A 81 11.92 26.92 -23.11
C SER A 81 13.08 27.23 -22.15
N SER A 82 12.87 28.01 -21.10
CA SER A 82 13.94 28.37 -20.15
C SER A 82 13.38 28.53 -18.73
N GLY A 83 14.19 28.10 -17.75
CA GLY A 83 13.81 27.97 -16.35
C GLY A 83 13.36 26.57 -16.03
N GLY A 84 13.07 26.31 -14.76
CA GLY A 84 12.66 24.99 -14.26
C GLY A 84 13.81 24.02 -14.01
N ASP A 85 15.06 24.45 -14.22
CA ASP A 85 16.25 23.66 -13.89
C ASP A 85 16.52 23.70 -12.38
N GLY A 86 17.09 22.63 -11.83
CA GLY A 86 17.55 22.60 -10.43
C GLY A 86 18.64 23.64 -10.21
N MET A 87 18.56 24.36 -9.08
CA MET A 87 19.51 25.41 -8.75
C MET A 87 20.57 24.87 -7.77
N GLU A 88 21.83 24.91 -8.19
CA GLU A 88 23.00 24.56 -7.38
C GLU A 88 23.40 25.74 -6.46
N ASP A 89 24.10 25.43 -5.36
CA ASP A 89 24.64 26.41 -4.40
C ASP A 89 23.61 27.31 -3.71
N VAL A 90 22.34 26.90 -3.65
CA VAL A 90 21.31 27.60 -2.89
C VAL A 90 21.41 27.23 -1.41
N THR A 91 21.46 28.24 -0.54
CA THR A 91 21.48 28.03 0.89
C THR A 91 20.07 27.76 1.41
N VAL A 92 19.91 26.65 2.12
CA VAL A 92 18.65 26.24 2.77
C VAL A 92 18.91 26.14 4.27
N ILE A 93 18.19 26.93 5.07
CA ILE A 93 18.35 26.98 6.52
C ILE A 93 17.01 26.64 7.17
N LEU A 94 17.04 25.78 8.17
CA LEU A 94 15.88 25.43 8.99
C LEU A 94 15.98 26.10 10.36
N TYR A 95 14.94 26.84 10.72
CA TYR A 95 14.80 27.50 12.01
C TYR A 95 13.66 26.87 12.82
N ASP A 96 13.79 26.88 14.14
CA ASP A 96 12.71 26.55 15.07
C ASP A 96 11.74 27.77 15.30
N GLU A 97 10.78 27.60 16.21
CA GLU A 97 9.84 28.67 16.57
C GLU A 97 10.50 29.89 17.26
N GLU A 98 11.64 29.68 17.90
CA GLU A 98 12.45 30.75 18.54
C GLU A 98 13.41 31.42 17.55
N ASN A 99 13.36 31.11 16.26
CA ASN A 99 14.30 31.54 15.22
C ASN A 99 15.76 31.12 15.48
N LEU A 100 15.94 29.98 16.14
CA LEU A 100 17.28 29.36 16.27
C LEU A 100 17.48 28.42 15.06
N GLU A 101 18.66 28.51 14.45
CA GLU A 101 19.05 27.59 13.37
C GLU A 101 19.21 26.17 13.91
N ILE A 102 18.38 25.24 13.42
CA ILE A 102 18.39 23.82 13.81
C ILE A 102 18.92 22.90 12.72
N GLY A 103 19.11 23.42 11.51
CA GLY A 103 19.70 22.67 10.41
C GLY A 103 20.02 23.55 9.22
N ARG A 104 20.98 23.11 8.40
CA ARG A 104 21.39 23.80 7.18
C ARG A 104 21.86 22.81 6.14
N ASP A 105 21.59 23.11 4.89
CA ASP A 105 22.17 22.42 3.75
C ASP A 105 22.35 23.37 2.57
N ILE A 106 23.12 22.94 1.57
CA ILE A 106 23.33 23.66 0.30
C ILE A 106 22.93 22.72 -0.83
N THR A 107 22.17 23.21 -1.78
CA THR A 107 21.67 22.39 -2.88
C THR A 107 22.77 21.87 -3.78
N ASP A 108 22.63 20.62 -4.22
CA ASP A 108 23.48 19.97 -5.20
C ASP A 108 23.22 20.47 -6.63
N SER A 109 23.96 19.93 -7.63
CA SER A 109 23.80 20.25 -9.04
C SER A 109 22.40 19.92 -9.64
N GLY A 110 21.58 19.16 -8.93
CA GLY A 110 20.18 18.88 -9.27
C GLY A 110 19.20 19.76 -8.49
N GLY A 111 19.70 20.69 -7.70
CA GLY A 111 18.90 21.54 -6.82
C GLY A 111 18.42 20.87 -5.54
N ARG A 112 18.89 19.67 -5.19
CA ARG A 112 18.39 18.89 -4.06
C ARG A 112 19.10 19.27 -2.76
N PHE A 113 18.32 19.23 -1.66
CA PHE A 113 18.85 19.39 -0.30
C PHE A 113 18.25 18.35 0.65
N SER A 114 18.95 18.09 1.77
CA SER A 114 18.51 17.15 2.81
C SER A 114 19.03 17.58 4.18
N ILE A 115 18.11 17.93 5.09
CA ILE A 115 18.43 18.25 6.49
C ILE A 115 17.92 17.09 7.32
N LEU A 116 18.88 16.37 7.96
CA LEU A 116 18.60 15.11 8.63
C LEU A 116 18.33 15.29 10.12
N ASP A 117 17.58 14.36 10.70
CA ASP A 117 17.44 14.14 12.15
C ASP A 117 16.90 15.36 12.92
N VAL A 118 15.99 16.13 12.35
CA VAL A 118 15.41 17.32 12.97
C VAL A 118 14.14 16.98 13.76
N ALA A 119 13.90 17.72 14.86
CA ALA A 119 12.72 17.50 15.69
C ALA A 119 11.41 17.83 14.91
N ARG A 120 10.38 17.03 15.09
CA ARG A 120 9.05 17.26 14.51
C ARG A 120 8.29 18.30 15.33
N GLN A 121 8.58 19.55 15.06
CA GLN A 121 7.91 20.72 15.64
C GLN A 121 7.72 21.78 14.57
N SER A 122 6.85 22.75 14.81
CA SER A 122 6.68 23.87 13.89
C SER A 122 8.01 24.55 13.63
N SER A 123 8.40 24.62 12.37
CA SER A 123 9.72 25.07 11.92
C SER A 123 9.56 25.93 10.66
N MET A 124 10.58 26.71 10.34
CA MET A 124 10.60 27.56 9.17
C MET A 124 11.84 27.26 8.31
N ILE A 125 11.62 26.86 7.06
CA ILE A 125 12.70 26.80 6.08
C ILE A 125 12.85 28.18 5.45
N VAL A 126 14.08 28.64 5.37
CA VAL A 126 14.49 29.84 4.62
C VAL A 126 15.40 29.42 3.50
N VAL A 127 15.02 29.75 2.26
CA VAL A 127 15.78 29.44 1.05
C VAL A 127 16.27 30.75 0.46
N GLU A 128 17.60 30.91 0.44
CA GLU A 128 18.27 32.14 0.03
C GLU A 128 19.25 31.90 -1.13
N HIS A 129 19.16 32.76 -2.14
CA HIS A 129 20.11 32.80 -3.22
C HIS A 129 20.30 34.27 -3.67
N PRO A 130 21.52 34.73 -4.02
CA PRO A 130 21.73 36.06 -4.55
C PRO A 130 20.82 36.38 -5.72
N ASP A 131 20.31 37.61 -5.76
CA ASP A 131 19.44 38.14 -6.84
C ASP A 131 18.07 37.43 -6.99
N HIS A 132 17.67 36.62 -6.00
CA HIS A 132 16.38 35.93 -6.00
C HIS A 132 15.54 36.30 -4.76
N ILE A 133 14.23 36.19 -4.92
CA ILE A 133 13.29 36.38 -3.81
C ILE A 133 13.48 35.28 -2.78
N THR A 134 13.79 35.66 -1.53
CA THR A 134 13.92 34.70 -0.41
C THR A 134 12.58 34.02 -0.15
N GLN A 135 12.58 32.69 -0.11
CA GLN A 135 11.38 31.91 0.25
C GLN A 135 11.43 31.53 1.73
N ARG A 136 10.35 31.79 2.45
CA ARG A 136 10.14 31.34 3.83
C ARG A 136 8.95 30.39 3.85
N ILE A 137 9.17 29.17 4.32
CA ILE A 137 8.15 28.12 4.31
C ILE A 137 8.00 27.61 5.75
N LEU A 138 6.82 27.84 6.31
CA LEU A 138 6.44 27.28 7.61
C LEU A 138 5.94 25.86 7.43
N LEU A 139 6.47 24.92 8.18
CA LEU A 139 6.14 23.49 8.07
C LEU A 139 6.41 22.74 9.37
N VAL A 140 5.99 21.48 9.42
CA VAL A 140 6.43 20.52 10.43
C VAL A 140 7.25 19.44 9.71
N PRO A 141 8.53 19.20 10.14
CA PRO A 141 9.35 18.14 9.55
C PRO A 141 8.64 16.79 9.53
N GLY A 142 8.73 16.08 8.40
CA GLY A 142 8.08 14.78 8.20
C GLY A 142 6.62 14.83 7.74
N ASP A 143 5.94 15.98 7.73
CA ASP A 143 4.58 16.08 7.20
C ASP A 143 4.55 16.03 5.66
N HIS A 144 5.64 16.40 5.02
CA HIS A 144 5.81 16.35 3.57
C HIS A 144 6.99 15.47 3.20
N THR A 145 6.82 14.59 2.22
CA THR A 145 7.88 13.70 1.73
C THR A 145 8.96 14.45 0.98
N GLN A 146 8.62 15.53 0.31
CA GLN A 146 9.53 16.39 -0.42
C GLN A 146 8.96 17.81 -0.53
N ILE A 147 9.81 18.80 -0.31
CA ILE A 147 9.47 20.22 -0.45
C ILE A 147 10.03 20.73 -1.77
N ILE A 148 9.17 21.24 -2.62
CA ILE A 148 9.58 21.86 -3.90
C ILE A 148 9.51 23.36 -3.74
N VAL A 149 10.66 24.03 -3.94
CA VAL A 149 10.79 25.49 -3.86
C VAL A 149 11.12 26.04 -5.24
N THR A 150 10.39 27.06 -5.66
CA THR A 150 10.69 27.76 -6.91
C THR A 150 11.20 29.16 -6.58
N LEU A 151 12.41 29.48 -7.01
CA LEU A 151 13.00 30.81 -6.83
C LEU A 151 12.80 31.65 -8.09
N SER A 152 12.23 32.84 -7.89
CA SER A 152 12.10 33.88 -8.92
C SER A 152 13.16 34.93 -8.74
N GLU A 153 13.67 35.49 -9.85
CA GLU A 153 14.56 36.65 -9.81
C GLU A 153 13.87 37.86 -9.18
N GLY A 154 14.58 38.61 -8.36
CA GLY A 154 14.08 39.82 -7.74
C GLY A 154 14.50 39.96 -6.27
N GLU A 155 14.07 41.07 -5.66
CA GLU A 155 14.28 41.35 -4.25
C GLU A 155 12.99 41.18 -3.46
N GLY A 156 13.09 40.70 -2.22
CA GLY A 156 11.96 40.55 -1.31
C GLY A 156 11.91 39.20 -0.63
N VAL A 157 10.84 38.98 0.14
CA VAL A 157 10.59 37.76 0.88
C VAL A 157 9.19 37.30 0.58
N GLN A 158 9.03 36.05 0.19
CA GLN A 158 7.74 35.38 0.04
C GLN A 158 7.58 34.37 1.16
N GLU A 159 6.44 34.38 1.83
CA GLU A 159 6.14 33.44 2.91
C GLU A 159 5.00 32.53 2.51
N THR A 160 5.15 31.23 2.77
CA THR A 160 4.15 30.18 2.51
C THR A 160 3.97 29.38 3.79
N ASP A 161 2.74 29.21 4.25
CA ASP A 161 2.43 28.37 5.42
C ASP A 161 1.90 27.01 4.93
N MET A 162 2.68 25.97 5.15
CA MET A 162 2.34 24.58 4.82
C MET A 162 1.94 23.76 6.07
N ARG A 163 1.86 24.39 7.24
CA ARG A 163 1.45 23.72 8.48
C ARG A 163 -0.03 23.37 8.41
N GLY A 164 -0.38 22.16 8.79
CA GLY A 164 -1.75 21.64 8.73
C GLY A 164 -2.16 21.05 7.38
N GLU A 165 -1.29 21.04 6.39
CA GLU A 165 -1.45 20.32 5.12
C GLU A 165 -0.76 18.95 5.18
N SER A 166 -0.76 18.30 6.34
CA SER A 166 -0.13 16.99 6.52
C SER A 166 -0.89 15.92 5.76
N PHE A 167 -0.23 15.29 4.78
CA PHE A 167 -0.72 14.08 4.11
C PHE A 167 -0.40 12.81 4.89
N LEU A 168 0.43 12.90 5.95
CA LEU A 168 0.88 11.75 6.71
C LEU A 168 -0.28 11.09 7.45
N GLU A 169 -1.10 11.84 8.20
CA GLU A 169 -2.23 11.32 8.96
C GLU A 169 -3.26 10.63 8.05
N GLU A 170 -3.57 11.24 6.90
CA GLU A 170 -4.52 10.69 5.93
C GLU A 170 -3.96 9.40 5.31
N SER A 171 -2.69 9.37 4.94
CA SER A 171 -2.01 8.20 4.38
C SER A 171 -1.94 7.05 5.39
N VAL A 172 -1.66 7.35 6.66
CA VAL A 172 -1.67 6.41 7.79
C VAL A 172 -3.05 5.78 7.94
N LEU A 173 -4.09 6.61 7.97
CA LEU A 173 -5.47 6.15 8.14
C LEU A 173 -5.88 5.24 6.98
N ILE A 174 -5.59 5.63 5.74
CA ILE A 174 -5.91 4.83 4.54
C ILE A 174 -5.18 3.49 4.59
N THR A 175 -3.88 3.47 4.88
CA THR A 175 -3.07 2.24 4.95
C THR A 175 -3.58 1.30 6.05
N THR A 176 -3.94 1.84 7.21
CA THR A 176 -4.52 1.07 8.31
C THR A 176 -5.87 0.46 7.93
N ILE A 177 -6.74 1.22 7.27
CA ILE A 177 -8.03 0.72 6.78
C ILE A 177 -7.81 -0.41 5.77
N ILE A 178 -6.91 -0.23 4.80
CA ILE A 178 -6.58 -1.25 3.80
C ILE A 178 -6.05 -2.52 4.49
N GLY A 179 -5.14 -2.37 5.45
CA GLY A 179 -4.60 -3.48 6.25
C GLY A 179 -5.70 -4.22 7.01
N ALA A 180 -6.60 -3.51 7.67
CA ALA A 180 -7.71 -4.08 8.43
C ALA A 180 -8.70 -4.83 7.51
N VAL A 181 -9.07 -4.24 6.37
CA VAL A 181 -9.94 -4.88 5.37
C VAL A 181 -9.30 -6.14 4.81
N THR A 182 -8.01 -6.09 4.47
CA THR A 182 -7.25 -7.24 3.97
C THR A 182 -7.19 -8.38 4.99
N LEU A 183 -6.95 -8.05 6.26
CA LEU A 183 -6.91 -9.02 7.35
C LEU A 183 -8.29 -9.69 7.56
N LEU A 184 -9.35 -8.90 7.65
CA LEU A 184 -10.72 -9.42 7.81
C LEU A 184 -11.15 -10.29 6.62
N ALA A 185 -10.81 -9.88 5.40
CA ALA A 185 -11.06 -10.66 4.19
C ALA A 185 -10.29 -11.99 4.24
N GLY A 186 -9.03 -11.99 4.67
CA GLY A 186 -8.25 -13.23 4.85
C GLY A 186 -8.88 -14.17 5.88
N ILE A 187 -9.33 -13.65 7.02
CA ILE A 187 -10.05 -14.46 8.03
C ILE A 187 -11.34 -15.06 7.43
N ALA A 188 -12.13 -14.27 6.70
CA ALA A 188 -13.33 -14.77 6.03
C ALA A 188 -13.00 -15.90 5.06
N GLY A 189 -11.92 -15.77 4.27
CA GLY A 189 -11.46 -16.80 3.36
C GLY A 189 -11.03 -18.09 4.07
N ILE A 190 -10.34 -18.00 5.22
CA ILE A 190 -9.99 -19.17 6.05
C ILE A 190 -11.28 -19.90 6.50
N LEU A 191 -12.28 -19.15 6.99
CA LEU A 191 -13.57 -19.73 7.39
C LEU A 191 -14.26 -20.40 6.20
N GLY A 192 -14.19 -19.82 5.01
CA GLY A 192 -14.70 -20.41 3.77
C GLY A 192 -14.01 -21.73 3.42
N GLY A 193 -12.70 -21.79 3.57
CA GLY A 193 -11.92 -23.02 3.38
C GLY A 193 -12.23 -24.10 4.41
N VAL A 194 -12.39 -23.74 5.68
CA VAL A 194 -12.82 -24.68 6.73
C VAL A 194 -14.23 -25.22 6.47
N GLU A 195 -15.16 -24.40 6.00
CA GLU A 195 -16.51 -24.83 5.61
C GLU A 195 -16.45 -25.79 4.42
N ALA A 196 -15.58 -25.53 3.41
CA ALA A 196 -15.32 -26.45 2.31
C ALA A 196 -14.73 -27.78 2.78
N TYR A 197 -13.76 -27.74 3.69
CA TYR A 197 -13.14 -28.92 4.26
C TYR A 197 -14.16 -29.80 4.97
N ASN A 198 -15.01 -29.20 5.79
CA ASN A 198 -16.07 -29.90 6.51
C ASN A 198 -17.23 -30.38 5.62
N GLY A 199 -17.33 -29.91 4.38
CA GLY A 199 -18.36 -30.30 3.43
C GLY A 199 -19.80 -29.91 3.83
N LYS A 200 -20.00 -28.95 4.73
CA LYS A 200 -21.31 -28.59 5.27
C LYS A 200 -22.16 -27.83 4.26
N SER A 201 -21.73 -26.66 3.85
CA SER A 201 -22.51 -25.80 2.94
C SER A 201 -21.64 -25.24 1.84
N HIS A 202 -21.92 -25.66 0.59
CA HIS A 202 -21.22 -25.15 -0.60
C HIS A 202 -21.40 -23.63 -0.75
N PHE A 203 -22.62 -23.12 -0.57
CA PHE A 203 -22.92 -21.70 -0.75
C PHE A 203 -22.13 -20.83 0.25
N ARG A 204 -22.13 -21.22 1.54
CA ARG A 204 -21.39 -20.47 2.58
C ARG A 204 -19.89 -20.51 2.35
N SER A 205 -19.35 -21.67 1.98
CA SER A 205 -17.95 -21.81 1.62
C SER A 205 -17.57 -20.89 0.46
N GLN A 206 -18.33 -20.86 -0.61
CA GLN A 206 -18.06 -20.02 -1.78
C GLN A 206 -18.19 -18.53 -1.45
N LEU A 207 -19.21 -18.13 -0.69
CA LEU A 207 -19.40 -16.74 -0.28
C LEU A 207 -18.22 -16.24 0.57
N LEU A 208 -17.79 -17.02 1.57
CA LEU A 208 -16.68 -16.66 2.43
C LEU A 208 -15.34 -16.66 1.68
N ALA A 209 -15.12 -17.64 0.79
CA ALA A 209 -13.94 -17.66 -0.07
C ALA A 209 -13.91 -16.46 -1.03
N TYR A 210 -15.07 -16.04 -1.57
CA TYR A 210 -15.18 -14.83 -2.39
C TYR A 210 -14.78 -13.57 -1.62
N LEU A 211 -15.22 -13.44 -0.36
CA LEU A 211 -14.72 -12.35 0.50
C LEU A 211 -13.20 -12.44 0.70
N GLY A 212 -12.66 -13.66 0.82
CA GLY A 212 -11.23 -13.90 0.91
C GLY A 212 -10.42 -13.40 -0.30
N LEU A 213 -11.02 -13.28 -1.49
CA LEU A 213 -10.35 -12.71 -2.68
C LEU A 213 -9.91 -11.26 -2.50
N TRP A 214 -10.59 -10.51 -1.64
CA TRP A 214 -10.23 -9.13 -1.31
C TRP A 214 -9.02 -9.04 -0.38
N SER A 215 -8.54 -10.18 0.13
CA SER A 215 -7.28 -10.23 0.85
C SER A 215 -6.14 -10.17 -0.17
N GLN A 216 -5.41 -9.07 -0.20
CA GLN A 216 -4.30 -8.83 -1.14
C GLN A 216 -3.04 -9.66 -0.82
N GLY A 217 -3.22 -10.93 -0.43
CA GLY A 217 -2.11 -11.80 0.00
C GLY A 217 -1.02 -11.92 -1.07
N LEU A 218 0.18 -11.36 -0.80
CA LEU A 218 1.30 -11.28 -1.75
C LEU A 218 0.83 -10.81 -3.14
N MET A 219 0.11 -9.69 -3.20
CA MET A 219 -0.52 -9.10 -4.38
C MET A 219 -1.54 -10.04 -5.07
N PHE A 220 -1.09 -10.96 -5.91
CA PHE A 220 -1.95 -11.82 -6.72
C PHE A 220 -1.89 -13.30 -6.35
N ILE A 221 -0.85 -13.72 -5.60
CA ILE A 221 -0.63 -15.14 -5.29
C ILE A 221 -1.74 -15.70 -4.41
N GLY A 222 -2.10 -14.99 -3.34
CA GLY A 222 -3.18 -15.38 -2.44
C GLY A 222 -4.53 -15.53 -3.16
N PRO A 223 -5.02 -14.47 -3.84
CA PRO A 223 -6.23 -14.54 -4.65
C PRO A 223 -6.23 -15.66 -5.70
N LEU A 224 -5.08 -15.93 -6.35
CA LEU A 224 -4.97 -17.02 -7.31
C LEU A 224 -5.23 -18.38 -6.67
N PHE A 225 -4.63 -18.66 -5.51
CA PHE A 225 -4.89 -19.90 -4.78
C PHE A 225 -6.35 -20.02 -4.33
N ILE A 226 -6.95 -18.94 -3.86
CA ILE A 226 -8.37 -18.92 -3.49
C ILE A 226 -9.25 -19.23 -4.70
N LEU A 227 -9.01 -18.60 -5.85
CA LEU A 227 -9.76 -18.86 -7.09
C LEU A 227 -9.63 -20.32 -7.55
N MET A 228 -8.42 -20.88 -7.53
CA MET A 228 -8.20 -22.28 -7.86
C MET A 228 -8.97 -23.19 -6.89
N GLY A 229 -8.89 -22.89 -5.58
CA GLY A 229 -9.61 -23.65 -4.55
C GLY A 229 -11.13 -23.55 -4.70
N MET A 230 -11.67 -22.37 -5.02
CA MET A 230 -13.09 -22.18 -5.33
C MET A 230 -13.52 -22.99 -6.55
N GLY A 231 -12.69 -23.05 -7.60
CA GLY A 231 -12.94 -23.88 -8.79
C GLY A 231 -13.02 -25.36 -8.44
N LEU A 232 -12.09 -25.90 -7.67
CA LEU A 232 -12.11 -27.30 -7.21
C LEU A 232 -13.31 -27.59 -6.31
N SER A 233 -13.62 -26.67 -5.39
CA SER A 233 -14.79 -26.75 -4.51
C SER A 233 -16.09 -26.71 -5.30
N TYR A 234 -16.15 -25.95 -6.38
CA TYR A 234 -17.31 -25.91 -7.28
C TYR A 234 -17.48 -27.22 -8.06
N LEU A 235 -16.39 -27.81 -8.56
CA LEU A 235 -16.42 -29.11 -9.22
C LEU A 235 -16.97 -30.22 -8.29
N SER A 236 -16.53 -30.19 -7.01
CA SER A 236 -16.95 -31.17 -5.99
C SER A 236 -18.24 -30.80 -5.24
N ARG A 237 -19.07 -29.88 -5.78
CA ARG A 237 -20.28 -29.37 -5.10
C ARG A 237 -21.27 -30.45 -4.67
N LYS A 238 -21.32 -31.60 -5.37
CA LYS A 238 -22.19 -32.73 -5.03
C LYS A 238 -21.80 -33.43 -3.72
N GLN A 239 -20.61 -33.20 -3.22
CA GLN A 239 -20.10 -33.80 -1.98
C GLN A 239 -20.48 -33.01 -0.73
N PHE A 240 -21.05 -31.82 -0.90
CA PHE A 240 -21.52 -30.99 0.24
C PHE A 240 -22.89 -31.48 0.69
N GLY A 241 -23.13 -31.42 2.00
CA GLY A 241 -24.38 -31.87 2.62
C GLY A 241 -24.51 -33.39 2.83
N LEU A 242 -23.55 -34.20 2.34
CA LEU A 242 -23.59 -35.65 2.50
C LEU A 242 -23.11 -36.12 3.92
N MET A 243 -22.58 -35.21 4.71
CA MET A 243 -22.03 -35.50 6.06
C MET A 243 -23.00 -35.13 7.19
N GLU A 244 -24.20 -34.64 6.91
CA GLU A 244 -25.20 -34.32 7.91
C GLU A 244 -26.17 -35.47 8.21
N GLY A 245 -25.81 -36.72 7.84
CA GLY A 245 -26.55 -37.94 8.11
C GLY A 245 -25.96 -38.79 9.24
#